data_75553161dba2a719c60ff8d2b9037e19
#
_entry.id   75553161dba2a719c60ff8d2b9037e19
#
_cell.length_a   1.000
_cell.length_b   1.000
_cell.length_c   1.000
_cell.angle_alpha   90.00
_cell.angle_beta   90.00
_cell.angle_gamma   90.00
#
_symmetry.space_group_name_H-M   'P 1'
#
loop_
_entity.id
_entity.type
_entity.pdbx_description
1 polymer ?
#
loop_
_entity_poly.entity_id
_entity_poly.type
_entity_poly.pdbx_seq_one_letter_code
_entity_poly.pdbx_strand_id
1 'polypeptide(L)'
;MILATARVLQNVIETRVGDELWTCRPVGGAANPIARKIEELFSTVYRTYRPSAPDEIHSTVSYHPKNDEIIVQVGEEKWRTKSSVFGPLTLVYGGIQYTINEKLTGRFAMLRGGKVIATGEVGFRTCKIKEYPAELEMILADLALGYLIRTLFWEMLR
;
A
#
# COMPACT_ATOMS: atom_id res chain seq x y z
N MET A 1 8.56 12.03 -4.95
CA MET A 1 7.12 11.74 -5.01
C MET A 1 6.87 10.26 -5.22
N ILE A 2 5.93 9.71 -4.50
CA ILE A 2 5.47 8.33 -4.62
C ILE A 2 4.05 8.37 -5.15
N LEU A 3 3.74 7.57 -6.17
CA LEU A 3 2.41 7.49 -6.76
C LEU A 3 2.06 6.04 -7.11
N ALA A 4 1.14 5.47 -6.35
CA ALA A 4 0.54 4.17 -6.68
C ALA A 4 -0.71 4.42 -7.52
N THR A 5 -0.83 3.72 -8.64
CA THR A 5 -1.92 3.89 -9.61
C THR A 5 -2.48 2.55 -10.03
N ALA A 6 -3.79 2.43 -10.07
CA ALA A 6 -4.49 1.26 -10.58
C ALA A 6 -5.18 1.57 -11.91
N ARG A 7 -4.92 0.73 -12.91
CA ARG A 7 -5.62 0.72 -14.19
C ARG A 7 -6.53 -0.50 -14.24
N VAL A 8 -7.75 -0.33 -13.75
CA VAL A 8 -8.67 -1.45 -13.48
C VAL A 8 -9.05 -2.23 -14.74
N LEU A 9 -9.22 -1.54 -15.87
CA LEU A 9 -9.55 -2.20 -17.13
C LEU A 9 -8.42 -3.09 -17.65
N GLN A 10 -7.18 -2.84 -17.23
CA GLN A 10 -6.01 -3.61 -17.64
C GLN A 10 -5.47 -4.50 -16.54
N ASN A 11 -6.08 -4.48 -15.35
CA ASN A 11 -5.63 -5.18 -14.14
C ASN A 11 -4.15 -4.92 -13.83
N VAL A 12 -3.74 -3.67 -14.01
CA VAL A 12 -2.35 -3.23 -13.81
C VAL A 12 -2.29 -2.28 -12.63
N ILE A 13 -1.41 -2.58 -11.68
CA ILE A 13 -1.05 -1.67 -10.60
C ILE A 13 0.43 -1.35 -10.72
N GLU A 14 0.74 -0.08 -10.65
CA GLU A 14 2.11 0.43 -10.73
C GLU A 14 2.36 1.38 -9.56
N THR A 15 3.59 1.39 -9.07
CA THR A 15 4.02 2.38 -8.07
C THR A 15 5.24 3.11 -8.61
N ARG A 16 5.10 4.42 -8.81
CA ARG A 16 6.22 5.28 -9.16
C ARG A 16 6.88 5.77 -7.88
N VAL A 17 8.17 5.54 -7.77
CA VAL A 17 8.97 5.91 -6.61
C VAL A 17 10.15 6.76 -7.11
N GLY A 18 10.01 8.09 -7.03
CA GLY A 18 10.96 8.98 -7.68
C GLY A 18 10.99 8.74 -9.20
N ASP A 19 12.14 8.35 -9.72
CA ASP A 19 12.33 8.05 -11.14
C ASP A 19 12.10 6.57 -11.48
N GLU A 20 11.92 5.71 -10.47
CA GLU A 20 11.68 4.29 -10.68
C GLU A 20 10.20 3.98 -10.86
N LEU A 21 9.89 3.03 -11.72
CA LEU A 21 8.54 2.47 -11.88
C LEU A 21 8.55 1.03 -11.39
N TRP A 22 7.89 0.80 -10.26
CA TRP A 22 7.76 -0.55 -9.68
C TRP A 22 6.54 -1.24 -10.29
N THR A 23 6.72 -2.49 -10.68
CA THR A 23 5.63 -3.34 -11.15
C THR A 23 5.00 -4.07 -9.97
N CYS A 24 3.68 -4.06 -9.89
CA CYS A 24 2.92 -4.73 -8.85
C CYS A 24 2.07 -5.82 -9.48
N ARG A 25 2.28 -7.07 -9.06
CA ARG A 25 1.60 -8.25 -9.59
C ARG A 25 0.70 -8.87 -8.53
N PRO A 26 -0.57 -9.18 -8.85
CA PRO A 26 -1.46 -9.84 -7.90
C PRO A 26 -0.97 -11.25 -7.58
N VAL A 27 -1.15 -11.65 -6.32
CA VAL A 27 -0.88 -13.01 -5.89
C VAL A 27 -2.21 -13.75 -5.87
N GLY A 28 -2.37 -14.68 -6.79
CA GLY A 28 -3.52 -15.57 -6.85
C GLY A 28 -3.12 -16.97 -6.41
N GLY A 29 -4.07 -17.77 -5.99
CA GLY A 29 -3.83 -19.14 -5.56
C GLY A 29 -5.08 -19.99 -5.52
N ALA A 30 -6.23 -19.40 -5.91
CA ALA A 30 -7.50 -20.12 -5.88
C ALA A 30 -7.52 -21.25 -6.90
N ALA A 31 -7.86 -22.45 -6.44
CA ALA A 31 -8.00 -23.64 -7.31
C ALA A 31 -9.28 -23.57 -8.15
N ASN A 32 -10.28 -22.82 -7.70
CA ASN A 32 -11.57 -22.70 -8.38
C ASN A 32 -11.48 -21.67 -9.53
N PRO A 33 -11.90 -22.00 -10.77
CA PRO A 33 -11.84 -21.09 -11.90
C PRO A 33 -12.62 -19.78 -11.72
N ILE A 34 -13.73 -19.82 -10.99
CA ILE A 34 -14.56 -18.63 -10.72
C ILE A 34 -13.81 -17.71 -9.74
N ALA A 35 -13.25 -18.28 -8.67
CA ALA A 35 -12.46 -17.54 -7.72
C ALA A 35 -11.21 -16.94 -8.34
N ARG A 36 -10.55 -17.66 -9.27
CA ARG A 36 -9.43 -17.12 -10.05
C ARG A 36 -9.82 -15.90 -10.87
N LYS A 37 -10.99 -15.92 -11.51
CA LYS A 37 -11.48 -14.77 -12.28
C LYS A 37 -11.74 -13.57 -11.38
N ILE A 38 -12.27 -13.79 -10.20
CA ILE A 38 -12.48 -12.72 -9.21
C ILE A 38 -11.13 -12.16 -8.76
N GLU A 39 -10.15 -13.02 -8.51
CA GLU A 39 -8.79 -12.61 -8.14
C GLU A 39 -8.08 -11.83 -9.24
N GLU A 40 -8.31 -12.16 -10.52
CA GLU A 40 -7.79 -11.40 -11.66
C GLU A 40 -8.36 -9.98 -11.71
N LEU A 41 -9.62 -9.84 -11.33
CA LEU A 41 -10.29 -8.53 -11.27
C LEU A 41 -9.89 -7.77 -10.01
N PHE A 42 -9.57 -8.51 -8.93
CA PHE A 42 -9.39 -7.91 -7.64
C PHE A 42 -8.59 -8.84 -6.71
N SER A 43 -7.40 -8.40 -6.35
CA SER A 43 -6.58 -9.09 -5.35
C SER A 43 -6.33 -8.16 -4.16
N THR A 44 -6.24 -8.74 -2.97
CA THR A 44 -5.83 -8.02 -1.76
C THR A 44 -4.35 -8.22 -1.45
N VAL A 45 -3.64 -8.98 -2.27
CA VAL A 45 -2.22 -9.28 -2.10
C VAL A 45 -1.48 -9.01 -3.38
N TYR A 46 -0.44 -8.20 -3.32
CA TYR A 46 0.43 -7.86 -4.45
C TYR A 46 1.89 -8.06 -4.09
N ARG A 47 2.68 -8.50 -5.06
CA ARG A 47 4.14 -8.52 -4.99
C ARG A 47 4.67 -7.37 -5.82
N THR A 48 5.69 -6.68 -5.30
CA THR A 48 6.33 -5.58 -5.99
C THR A 48 7.67 -6.02 -6.57
N TYR A 49 8.01 -5.44 -7.70
CA TYR A 49 9.25 -5.71 -8.44
C TYR A 49 9.86 -4.38 -8.85
N ARG A 50 11.13 -4.19 -8.52
CA ARG A 50 11.86 -2.98 -8.90
C ARG A 50 12.49 -3.14 -10.28
N PRO A 51 12.68 -2.03 -11.04
CA PRO A 51 13.29 -2.11 -12.37
C PRO A 51 14.73 -2.64 -12.35
N SER A 52 15.46 -2.45 -11.24
CA SER A 52 16.83 -2.95 -11.06
C SER A 52 16.91 -4.48 -10.91
N ALA A 53 15.81 -5.12 -10.51
CA ALA A 53 15.72 -6.56 -10.31
C ALA A 53 14.30 -7.04 -10.63
N PRO A 54 13.90 -7.03 -11.94
CA PRO A 54 12.51 -7.21 -12.34
C PRO A 54 11.96 -8.62 -12.09
N ASP A 55 12.83 -9.61 -11.86
CA ASP A 55 12.44 -10.98 -11.58
C ASP A 55 12.52 -11.34 -10.08
N GLU A 56 12.96 -10.41 -9.24
CA GLU A 56 13.07 -10.61 -7.80
C GLU A 56 11.97 -9.87 -7.05
N ILE A 57 11.30 -10.57 -6.15
CA ILE A 57 10.29 -9.96 -5.28
C ILE A 57 10.98 -8.97 -4.34
N HIS A 58 10.59 -7.70 -4.43
CA HIS A 58 11.05 -6.67 -3.49
C HIS A 58 10.23 -6.71 -2.20
N SER A 59 8.91 -6.73 -2.33
CA SER A 59 8.01 -6.77 -1.18
C SER A 59 6.72 -7.51 -1.52
N THR A 60 6.00 -7.93 -0.47
CA THR A 60 4.64 -8.45 -0.57
C THR A 60 3.75 -7.54 0.29
N VAL A 61 2.78 -6.92 -0.34
CA VAL A 61 1.85 -5.97 0.30
C VAL A 61 0.46 -6.56 0.28
N SER A 62 -0.16 -6.67 1.44
CA SER A 62 -1.50 -7.23 1.57
C SER A 62 -2.41 -6.35 2.42
N TYR A 63 -3.68 -6.31 2.07
CA TYR A 63 -4.72 -5.68 2.86
C TYR A 63 -5.63 -6.74 3.48
N HIS A 64 -5.84 -6.64 4.78
CA HIS A 64 -6.67 -7.56 5.56
C HIS A 64 -7.91 -6.82 6.06
N PRO A 65 -9.06 -6.97 5.38
CA PRO A 65 -10.26 -6.18 5.69
C PRO A 65 -10.86 -6.49 7.06
N LYS A 66 -10.68 -7.70 7.57
CA LYS A 66 -11.20 -8.11 8.88
C LYS A 66 -10.69 -7.22 10.00
N ASN A 67 -9.41 -6.84 9.95
CA ASN A 67 -8.75 -6.01 10.96
C ASN A 67 -8.43 -4.61 10.45
N ASP A 68 -8.79 -4.31 9.20
CA ASP A 68 -8.43 -3.06 8.52
C ASP A 68 -6.92 -2.82 8.60
N GLU A 69 -6.14 -3.84 8.25
CA GLU A 69 -4.67 -3.86 8.36
C GLU A 69 -4.00 -3.94 6.99
N ILE A 70 -2.96 -3.13 6.82
CA ILE A 70 -2.00 -3.29 5.72
C ILE A 70 -0.79 -4.01 6.29
N ILE A 71 -0.39 -5.10 5.68
CA ILE A 71 0.77 -5.90 6.07
C ILE A 71 1.77 -5.89 4.92
N VAL A 72 3.02 -5.57 5.24
CA VAL A 72 4.12 -5.54 4.27
C VAL A 72 5.23 -6.46 4.73
N GLN A 73 5.73 -7.28 3.82
CA GLN A 73 6.87 -8.14 4.06
C GLN A 73 7.97 -7.84 3.03
N VAL A 74 9.16 -7.53 3.53
CA VAL A 74 10.35 -7.28 2.72
C VAL A 74 11.44 -8.23 3.21
N GLY A 75 11.73 -9.28 2.44
CA GLY A 75 12.63 -10.34 2.90
C GLY A 75 12.08 -11.00 4.16
N GLU A 76 12.84 -10.98 5.25
CA GLU A 76 12.42 -11.49 6.55
C GLU A 76 11.74 -10.44 7.43
N GLU A 77 11.82 -9.16 7.06
CA GLU A 77 11.17 -8.08 7.79
C GLU A 77 9.69 -8.01 7.47
N LYS A 78 8.89 -7.75 8.50
CA LYS A 78 7.45 -7.60 8.37
C LYS A 78 6.98 -6.43 9.23
N TRP A 79 6.17 -5.57 8.66
CA TRP A 79 5.53 -4.50 9.42
C TRP A 79 4.06 -4.39 9.02
N ARG A 80 3.28 -3.76 9.89
CA ARG A 80 1.84 -3.62 9.68
C ARG A 80 1.32 -2.32 10.24
N THR A 81 0.23 -1.84 9.64
CA THR A 81 -0.57 -0.78 10.24
C THR A 81 -1.57 -1.41 11.21
N LYS A 82 -1.84 -0.73 12.31
CA LYS A 82 -2.88 -1.12 13.25
C LYS A 82 -3.88 0.02 13.36
N SER A 83 -5.16 -0.30 13.17
CA SER A 83 -6.23 0.67 13.38
C SER A 83 -6.80 0.54 14.77
N SER A 84 -7.22 1.66 15.35
CA SER A 84 -8.02 1.69 16.57
C SER A 84 -9.42 2.19 16.26
N VAL A 85 -10.40 1.79 17.07
CA VAL A 85 -11.83 2.06 16.80
C VAL A 85 -12.13 3.56 16.67
N PHE A 86 -11.41 4.40 17.42
CA PHE A 86 -11.62 5.85 17.45
C PHE A 86 -10.31 6.65 17.32
N GLY A 87 -9.27 6.03 16.82
CA GLY A 87 -7.97 6.67 16.77
C GLY A 87 -7.28 6.55 15.41
N PRO A 88 -6.12 7.16 15.28
CA PRO A 88 -5.32 7.08 14.07
C PRO A 88 -4.77 5.66 13.85
N LEU A 89 -4.32 5.41 12.62
CA LEU A 89 -3.52 4.23 12.34
C LEU A 89 -2.15 4.39 12.98
N THR A 90 -1.59 3.28 13.43
CA THR A 90 -0.22 3.24 13.96
C THR A 90 0.62 2.27 13.15
N LEU A 91 1.91 2.56 13.05
CA LEU A 91 2.89 1.78 12.33
C LEU A 91 4.19 1.77 13.13
N VAL A 92 4.77 0.61 13.37
CA VAL A 92 6.09 0.50 13.98
C VAL A 92 7.08 -0.02 12.95
N TYR A 93 8.13 0.73 12.72
CA TYR A 93 9.20 0.36 11.80
C TYR A 93 10.55 0.81 12.36
N GLY A 94 11.54 -0.09 12.37
CA GLY A 94 12.87 0.21 12.91
C GLY A 94 12.86 0.62 14.38
N GLY A 95 11.92 0.09 15.17
CA GLY A 95 11.78 0.44 16.59
C GLY A 95 11.10 1.80 16.85
N ILE A 96 10.69 2.50 15.79
CA ILE A 96 10.03 3.81 15.88
C ILE A 96 8.55 3.66 15.59
N GLN A 97 7.71 4.25 16.45
CA GLN A 97 6.28 4.30 16.22
C GLN A 97 5.89 5.55 15.44
N TYR A 98 5.15 5.33 14.36
CA TYR A 98 4.57 6.39 13.54
C TYR A 98 3.05 6.38 13.71
N THR A 99 2.46 7.54 13.62
CA THR A 99 1.01 7.73 13.68
C THR A 99 0.54 8.28 12.33
N ILE A 100 -0.55 7.73 11.80
CA ILE A 100 -1.11 8.16 10.53
C ILE A 100 -2.52 8.69 10.77
N ASN A 101 -2.71 9.98 10.55
CA ASN A 101 -4.01 10.64 10.67
C ASN A 101 -4.65 10.74 9.29
N GLU A 102 -5.81 10.12 9.13
CA GLU A 102 -6.60 10.14 7.91
C GLU A 102 -7.77 11.12 8.03
N LYS A 103 -8.05 11.86 6.96
CA LYS A 103 -9.22 12.72 6.84
C LYS A 103 -10.23 12.09 5.87
N LEU A 104 -11.50 12.43 6.04
CA LEU A 104 -12.57 11.98 5.14
C LEU A 104 -12.36 12.42 3.69
N THR A 105 -11.56 13.46 3.47
CA THR A 105 -11.19 13.95 2.12
C THR A 105 -10.20 13.04 1.39
N GLY A 106 -9.66 12.01 2.04
CA GLY A 106 -8.62 11.16 1.50
C GLY A 106 -7.19 11.62 1.81
N ARG A 107 -7.03 12.80 2.38
CA ARG A 107 -5.72 13.30 2.81
C ARG A 107 -5.29 12.63 4.09
N PHE A 108 -4.00 12.36 4.20
CA PHE A 108 -3.42 11.81 5.42
C PHE A 108 -2.06 12.44 5.73
N ALA A 109 -1.70 12.40 7.00
CA ALA A 109 -0.40 12.85 7.48
C ALA A 109 0.21 11.78 8.36
N MET A 110 1.51 11.52 8.18
CA MET A 110 2.28 10.61 9.01
C MET A 110 3.12 11.43 9.99
N LEU A 111 3.04 11.06 11.26
CA LEU A 111 3.72 11.79 12.33
C LEU A 111 4.72 10.89 13.05
N ARG A 112 5.80 11.50 13.47
CA ARG A 112 6.79 10.89 14.36
C ARG A 112 7.03 11.87 15.51
N GLY A 113 6.76 11.42 16.75
CA GLY A 113 6.92 12.28 17.93
C GLY A 113 6.05 13.54 17.86
N GLY A 114 4.85 13.44 17.31
CA GLY A 114 3.92 14.56 17.16
C GLY A 114 4.22 15.51 16.00
N LYS A 115 5.31 15.28 15.26
CA LYS A 115 5.70 16.10 14.12
C LYS A 115 5.33 15.43 12.81
N VAL A 116 4.70 16.16 11.90
CA VAL A 116 4.38 15.68 10.54
C VAL A 116 5.67 15.47 9.76
N ILE A 117 5.90 14.24 9.29
CA ILE A 117 7.07 13.89 8.50
C ILE A 117 6.74 13.50 7.06
N ALA A 118 5.48 13.15 6.78
CA ALA A 118 5.04 12.83 5.43
C ALA A 118 3.59 13.20 5.27
N THR A 119 3.19 13.58 4.05
CA THR A 119 1.81 13.88 3.70
C THR A 119 1.43 13.15 2.43
N GLY A 120 0.20 12.71 2.36
CA GLY A 120 -0.31 11.99 1.21
C GLY A 120 -1.79 12.22 0.96
N GLU A 121 -2.24 11.66 -0.13
CA GLU A 121 -3.63 11.78 -0.57
C GLU A 121 -4.06 10.52 -1.31
N VAL A 122 -5.20 9.97 -0.93
CA VAL A 122 -5.85 8.88 -1.62
C VAL A 122 -6.92 9.48 -2.52
N GLY A 123 -6.79 9.28 -3.82
CA GLY A 123 -7.75 9.72 -4.82
C GLY A 123 -8.42 8.54 -5.50
N PHE A 124 -9.11 8.82 -6.63
CA PHE A 124 -9.71 7.78 -7.44
C PHE A 124 -8.62 6.89 -8.07
N ARG A 125 -8.51 5.65 -7.57
CA ARG A 125 -7.55 4.65 -8.04
C ARG A 125 -6.10 5.12 -7.98
N THR A 126 -5.79 6.00 -7.04
CA THR A 126 -4.43 6.50 -6.82
C THR A 126 -4.16 6.69 -5.33
N CYS A 127 -2.88 6.57 -4.96
CA CYS A 127 -2.39 7.02 -3.66
C CYS A 127 -1.06 7.73 -3.88
N LYS A 128 -0.98 8.98 -3.44
CA LYS A 128 0.17 9.83 -3.68
C LYS A 128 0.77 10.29 -2.35
N ILE A 129 2.09 10.20 -2.22
CA ILE A 129 2.83 10.72 -1.07
C ILE A 129 3.83 11.75 -1.61
N LYS A 130 3.74 12.99 -1.13
CA LYS A 130 4.48 14.13 -1.71
C LYS A 130 5.73 14.49 -0.95
N GLU A 131 5.62 14.65 0.36
CA GLU A 131 6.71 15.10 1.21
C GLU A 131 7.04 14.00 2.19
N TYR A 132 8.30 13.57 2.20
CA TYR A 132 8.74 12.48 3.07
C TYR A 132 10.26 12.47 3.20
N PRO A 133 10.79 11.93 4.32
CA PRO A 133 12.22 11.71 4.46
C PRO A 133 12.72 10.64 3.50
N ALA A 134 13.89 10.84 2.92
CA ALA A 134 14.47 9.89 1.96
C ALA A 134 14.64 8.48 2.53
N GLU A 135 14.98 8.37 3.81
CA GLU A 135 15.16 7.08 4.48
C GLU A 135 13.88 6.26 4.62
N LEU A 136 12.71 6.88 4.48
CA LEU A 136 11.42 6.21 4.55
C LEU A 136 10.81 5.92 3.18
N GLU A 137 11.49 6.28 2.09
CA GLU A 137 10.93 6.16 0.73
C GLU A 137 10.44 4.76 0.42
N MET A 138 11.21 3.73 0.73
CA MET A 138 10.84 2.34 0.43
C MET A 138 9.59 1.89 1.18
N ILE A 139 9.52 2.15 2.49
CA ILE A 139 8.34 1.76 3.27
C ILE A 139 7.11 2.57 2.89
N LEU A 140 7.28 3.83 2.53
CA LEU A 140 6.17 4.67 2.09
C LEU A 140 5.65 4.26 0.71
N ALA A 141 6.51 3.76 -0.17
CA ALA A 141 6.09 3.18 -1.44
C ALA A 141 5.17 1.97 -1.23
N ASP A 142 5.54 1.07 -0.31
CA ASP A 142 4.72 -0.09 0.04
C ASP A 142 3.43 0.32 0.76
N LEU A 143 3.49 1.33 1.62
CA LEU A 143 2.32 1.88 2.28
C LEU A 143 1.33 2.49 1.27
N ALA A 144 1.82 3.23 0.28
CA ALA A 144 0.98 3.80 -0.78
C ALA A 144 0.25 2.71 -1.56
N LEU A 145 0.93 1.62 -1.89
CA LEU A 145 0.30 0.46 -2.52
C LEU A 145 -0.76 -0.16 -1.61
N GLY A 146 -0.47 -0.33 -0.33
CA GLY A 146 -1.41 -0.85 0.65
C GLY A 146 -2.68 -0.02 0.76
N TYR A 147 -2.56 1.30 0.78
CA TYR A 147 -3.69 2.22 0.76
C TYR A 147 -4.51 2.11 -0.53
N LEU A 148 -3.84 1.95 -1.67
CA LEU A 148 -4.52 1.76 -2.93
C LEU A 148 -5.33 0.45 -2.94
N ILE A 149 -4.74 -0.66 -2.48
CA ILE A 149 -5.42 -1.94 -2.35
C ILE A 149 -6.65 -1.83 -1.44
N ARG A 150 -6.49 -1.18 -0.29
CA ARG A 150 -7.57 -0.93 0.67
C ARG A 150 -8.73 -0.16 0.03
N THR A 151 -8.41 0.89 -0.70
CA THR A 151 -9.40 1.72 -1.37
C THR A 151 -10.15 0.94 -2.45
N LEU A 152 -9.43 0.19 -3.28
CA LEU A 152 -10.03 -0.65 -4.31
C LEU A 152 -10.95 -1.72 -3.72
N PHE A 153 -10.54 -2.33 -2.61
CA PHE A 153 -11.35 -3.32 -1.91
C PHE A 153 -12.72 -2.73 -1.52
N TRP A 154 -12.73 -1.57 -0.86
CA TRP A 154 -13.97 -0.97 -0.41
C TRP A 154 -14.82 -0.41 -1.55
N GLU A 155 -14.21 0.08 -2.63
CA GLU A 155 -14.94 0.51 -3.82
C GLU A 155 -15.69 -0.65 -4.48
N MET A 156 -15.10 -1.83 -4.54
CA MET A 156 -15.72 -3.00 -5.19
C MET A 156 -16.87 -3.62 -4.39
N LEU A 157 -16.95 -3.35 -3.11
CA LEU A 157 -18.03 -3.82 -2.25
C LEU A 157 -19.24 -2.88 -2.19
N ARG A 158 -19.15 -1.73 -2.82
CA ARG A 158 -20.25 -0.76 -2.86
C ARG A 158 -21.25 -1.05 -3.96
#